data_5e41b249038e85d9dc9d28c2469baf39
#
_entry.id   5e41b249038e85d9dc9d28c2469baf39
#
_cell.length_a   1.000
_cell.length_b   1.000
_cell.length_c   1.000
_cell.angle_alpha   90.00
_cell.angle_beta   90.00
_cell.angle_gamma   90.00
#
_symmetry.space_group_name_H-M   'P 1'
#
loop_
_entity.id
_entity.type
_entity.pdbx_description
1 polymer ?
#
loop_
_entity_poly.entity_id
_entity_poly.type
_entity_poly.pdbx_seq_one_letter_code
_entity_poly.pdbx_strand_id
1 'polypeptide(L)'
;MQTKALVVIDIQNDITKHYRDIVDNINAAIDWAVSKGMQVVYIKHNNITAATRTFKPGTRGEELAPELKVVSDNIFVKTKSNALTSEAFATFIAENGITEFYVTGADATGCVKSTCFNMRKAGYTVHVLSDCITSYDLKKLPEMLAYYEKQGCELIK
;
A
#
# COMPACT_ATOMS: atom_id res chain seq x y z
N MET A 1 10.00 16.14 -13.32
CA MET A 1 10.15 14.82 -12.71
C MET A 1 9.14 14.65 -11.56
N GLN A 2 8.40 13.56 -11.56
CA GLN A 2 7.43 13.31 -10.48
C GLN A 2 8.16 12.72 -9.28
N THR A 3 8.09 13.43 -8.15
CA THR A 3 8.71 12.99 -6.90
C THR A 3 7.70 12.40 -5.93
N LYS A 4 6.44 12.28 -6.37
CA LYS A 4 5.34 11.78 -5.54
C LYS A 4 4.78 10.49 -6.13
N ALA A 5 4.41 9.56 -5.26
CA ALA A 5 3.79 8.31 -5.67
C ALA A 5 2.61 7.97 -4.76
N LEU A 6 1.53 7.51 -5.36
CA LEU A 6 0.44 6.85 -4.66
C LEU A 6 0.79 5.36 -4.60
N VAL A 7 0.78 4.77 -3.42
CA VAL A 7 1.14 3.38 -3.21
C VAL A 7 -0.09 2.61 -2.73
N VAL A 8 -0.42 1.53 -3.45
CA VAL A 8 -1.54 0.65 -3.10
C VAL A 8 -0.96 -0.65 -2.55
N ILE A 9 -1.18 -0.92 -1.28
CA ILE A 9 -0.54 -2.04 -0.58
C ILE A 9 -1.51 -3.21 -0.41
N ASP A 10 -1.15 -4.35 -0.98
CA ASP A 10 -1.76 -5.67 -0.76
C ASP A 10 -3.27 -5.74 -1.06
N ILE A 11 -3.75 -5.02 -2.04
CA ILE A 11 -5.15 -5.13 -2.47
C ILE A 11 -5.26 -6.31 -3.45
N GLN A 12 -5.21 -7.49 -2.88
CA GLN A 12 -5.18 -8.79 -3.55
C GLN A 12 -6.42 -9.59 -3.16
N ASN A 13 -6.78 -10.59 -3.96
CA ASN A 13 -8.02 -11.35 -3.77
C ASN A 13 -8.19 -11.91 -2.36
N ASP A 14 -7.14 -12.45 -1.76
CA ASP A 14 -7.23 -13.05 -0.43
C ASP A 14 -7.63 -12.06 0.66
N ILE A 15 -7.33 -10.76 0.49
CA ILE A 15 -7.73 -9.73 1.43
C ILE A 15 -9.08 -9.13 1.05
N THR A 16 -9.26 -8.77 -0.23
CA THR A 16 -10.45 -8.00 -0.66
C THR A 16 -11.75 -8.75 -0.53
N LYS A 17 -11.72 -10.06 -0.41
CA LYS A 17 -12.93 -10.82 -0.09
C LYS A 17 -13.58 -10.38 1.24
N HIS A 18 -12.81 -9.70 2.11
CA HIS A 18 -13.28 -9.19 3.40
C HIS A 18 -13.46 -7.66 3.44
N TYR A 19 -12.89 -6.91 2.49
CA TYR A 19 -12.77 -5.45 2.57
C TYR A 19 -13.10 -4.74 1.26
N ARG A 20 -14.17 -5.10 0.61
CA ARG A 20 -14.46 -4.57 -0.73
C ARG A 20 -14.72 -3.07 -0.75
N ASP A 21 -15.21 -2.53 0.37
CA ASP A 21 -15.62 -1.12 0.44
C ASP A 21 -14.49 -0.12 0.17
N ILE A 22 -13.26 -0.44 0.62
CA ILE A 22 -12.15 0.48 0.41
C ILE A 22 -11.66 0.52 -1.03
N VAL A 23 -11.99 -0.50 -1.84
CA VAL A 23 -11.51 -0.54 -3.23
C VAL A 23 -12.06 0.65 -4.03
N ASP A 24 -13.31 1.02 -3.82
CA ASP A 24 -13.90 2.18 -4.49
C ASP A 24 -13.17 3.48 -4.08
N ASN A 25 -12.87 3.63 -2.78
CA ASN A 25 -12.14 4.78 -2.28
C ASN A 25 -10.72 4.82 -2.86
N ILE A 26 -10.06 3.66 -2.93
CA ILE A 26 -8.73 3.55 -3.52
C ILE A 26 -8.77 3.91 -5.01
N ASN A 27 -9.76 3.44 -5.74
CA ASN A 27 -9.91 3.76 -7.16
C ASN A 27 -10.10 5.28 -7.37
N ALA A 28 -10.86 5.93 -6.49
CA ALA A 28 -11.00 7.38 -6.54
C ALA A 28 -9.66 8.09 -6.27
N ALA A 29 -8.88 7.57 -5.33
CA ALA A 29 -7.54 8.10 -5.04
C ALA A 29 -6.58 7.90 -6.22
N ILE A 30 -6.70 6.77 -6.92
CA ILE A 30 -5.91 6.51 -8.13
C ILE A 30 -6.23 7.54 -9.21
N ASP A 31 -7.52 7.81 -9.44
CA ASP A 31 -7.93 8.83 -10.42
C ASP A 31 -7.38 10.21 -10.04
N TRP A 32 -7.43 10.54 -8.75
CA TRP A 32 -6.86 11.79 -8.25
C TRP A 32 -5.35 11.85 -8.51
N ALA A 33 -4.63 10.79 -8.20
CA ALA A 33 -3.18 10.73 -8.41
C ALA A 33 -2.82 10.90 -9.89
N VAL A 34 -3.56 10.22 -10.77
CA VAL A 34 -3.35 10.37 -12.23
C VAL A 34 -3.58 11.81 -12.65
N SER A 35 -4.63 12.45 -12.14
CA SER A 35 -4.95 13.84 -12.49
C SER A 35 -3.86 14.82 -12.04
N LYS A 36 -3.08 14.45 -11.01
CA LYS A 36 -1.97 15.26 -10.51
C LYS A 36 -0.63 14.89 -11.14
N GLY A 37 -0.61 13.91 -12.05
CA GLY A 37 0.61 13.46 -12.69
C GLY A 37 1.53 12.66 -11.78
N MET A 38 1.00 12.09 -10.69
CA MET A 38 1.78 11.30 -9.76
C MET A 38 2.02 9.88 -10.30
N GLN A 39 3.10 9.27 -9.85
CA GLN A 39 3.31 7.83 -10.11
C GLN A 39 2.29 7.03 -9.31
N VAL A 40 1.79 5.93 -9.87
CA VAL A 40 0.91 5.00 -9.17
C VAL A 40 1.61 3.65 -9.08
N VAL A 41 1.74 3.13 -7.87
CA VAL A 41 2.51 1.92 -7.57
C VAL A 41 1.62 0.92 -6.84
N TYR A 42 1.72 -0.35 -7.24
CA TYR A 42 0.98 -1.46 -6.63
C TYR A 42 1.96 -2.41 -5.98
N ILE A 43 1.74 -2.70 -4.70
CA ILE A 43 2.56 -3.65 -3.95
C ILE A 43 1.75 -4.93 -3.77
N LYS A 44 2.34 -6.06 -4.14
CA LYS A 44 1.78 -7.39 -3.92
C LYS A 44 2.60 -8.10 -2.86
N HIS A 45 1.93 -8.76 -1.94
CA HIS A 45 2.58 -9.59 -0.96
C HIS A 45 2.52 -11.05 -1.41
N ASN A 46 3.65 -11.74 -1.37
CA ASN A 46 3.71 -13.18 -1.61
C ASN A 46 4.23 -13.86 -0.36
N ASN A 47 3.45 -14.81 0.16
CA ASN A 47 3.86 -15.60 1.30
C ASN A 47 4.54 -16.87 0.81
N ILE A 48 5.84 -16.97 1.06
CA ILE A 48 6.65 -18.09 0.61
C ILE A 48 6.78 -19.17 1.68
N THR A 49 6.23 -18.94 2.88
CA THR A 49 6.23 -19.92 3.98
C THR A 49 5.19 -21.01 3.71
N ALA A 50 5.60 -22.26 3.83
CA ALA A 50 4.73 -23.40 3.51
C ALA A 50 3.45 -23.46 4.35
N ALA A 51 3.49 -22.95 5.58
CA ALA A 51 2.34 -22.97 6.49
C ALA A 51 1.28 -21.93 6.17
N THR A 52 1.59 -20.91 5.36
CA THR A 52 0.68 -19.82 5.05
C THR A 52 -0.22 -20.18 3.89
N ARG A 53 -1.51 -19.86 3.98
CA ARG A 53 -2.49 -20.14 2.92
C ARG A 53 -2.87 -18.93 2.08
N THR A 54 -2.59 -17.72 2.58
CA THR A 54 -2.93 -16.49 1.86
C THR A 54 -1.74 -16.02 1.02
N PHE A 55 -2.02 -15.40 -0.10
CA PHE A 55 -1.02 -14.78 -0.98
C PHE A 55 0.08 -15.72 -1.45
N LYS A 56 -0.25 -16.98 -1.67
CA LYS A 56 0.76 -17.91 -2.19
C LYS A 56 1.08 -17.61 -3.64
N PRO A 57 2.37 -17.57 -4.01
CA PRO A 57 2.76 -17.32 -5.41
C PRO A 57 2.07 -18.28 -6.38
N GLY A 58 1.59 -17.73 -7.49
CA GLY A 58 0.93 -18.52 -8.52
C GLY A 58 -0.52 -18.87 -8.25
N THR A 59 -1.10 -18.43 -7.13
CA THR A 59 -2.50 -18.67 -6.82
C THR A 59 -3.36 -17.49 -7.21
N ARG A 60 -4.66 -17.73 -7.37
CA ARG A 60 -5.61 -16.67 -7.64
C ARG A 60 -5.71 -15.68 -6.47
N GLY A 61 -5.51 -16.17 -5.24
CA GLY A 61 -5.56 -15.34 -4.04
C GLY A 61 -4.50 -14.24 -3.99
N GLU A 62 -3.37 -14.45 -4.64
CA GLU A 62 -2.29 -13.46 -4.64
C GLU A 62 -2.43 -12.41 -5.74
N GLU A 63 -3.34 -12.61 -6.69
CA GLU A 63 -3.55 -11.64 -7.77
C GLU A 63 -4.20 -10.37 -7.23
N LEU A 64 -3.90 -9.23 -7.87
CA LEU A 64 -4.57 -7.98 -7.55
C LEU A 64 -6.07 -8.14 -7.75
N ALA A 65 -6.85 -7.51 -6.87
CA ALA A 65 -8.30 -7.59 -6.96
C ALA A 65 -8.78 -7.07 -8.32
N PRO A 66 -9.69 -7.80 -9.00
CA PRO A 66 -10.12 -7.39 -10.34
C PRO A 66 -10.87 -6.05 -10.36
N GLU A 67 -11.45 -5.65 -9.23
CA GLU A 67 -12.16 -4.38 -9.11
C GLU A 67 -11.18 -3.20 -8.98
N LEU A 68 -9.92 -3.46 -8.66
CA LEU A 68 -8.90 -2.43 -8.50
C LEU A 68 -8.50 -1.86 -9.86
N LYS A 69 -8.50 -0.54 -9.97
CA LYS A 69 -8.06 0.14 -11.18
C LYS A 69 -6.55 0.08 -11.28
N VAL A 70 -6.03 -0.52 -12.35
CA VAL A 70 -4.59 -0.64 -12.58
C VAL A 70 -4.24 0.27 -13.76
N VAL A 71 -3.54 1.36 -13.47
CA VAL A 71 -3.23 2.40 -14.47
C VAL A 71 -1.74 2.43 -14.86
N SER A 72 -0.93 1.55 -14.27
CA SER A 72 0.51 1.50 -14.57
C SER A 72 1.03 0.09 -14.40
N ASP A 73 2.23 -0.15 -14.93
CA ASP A 73 2.94 -1.43 -14.77
C ASP A 73 3.87 -1.44 -13.56
N ASN A 74 3.76 -0.43 -12.70
CA ASN A 74 4.60 -0.33 -11.48
C ASN A 74 4.07 -1.27 -10.40
N ILE A 75 4.22 -2.55 -10.62
CA ILE A 75 3.74 -3.61 -9.72
C ILE A 75 4.97 -4.31 -9.14
N PHE A 76 5.12 -4.28 -7.83
CA PHE A 76 6.27 -4.83 -7.14
C PHE A 76 5.85 -5.86 -6.11
N VAL A 77 6.59 -6.97 -6.02
CA VAL A 77 6.30 -8.07 -5.11
C VAL A 77 7.22 -7.99 -3.91
N LYS A 78 6.65 -8.14 -2.72
CA LYS A 78 7.41 -8.27 -1.48
C LYS A 78 7.07 -9.58 -0.78
N THR A 79 7.97 -10.05 0.07
CA THR A 79 7.75 -11.24 0.88
C THR A 79 7.78 -10.95 2.37
N LYS A 80 7.97 -9.68 2.74
CA LYS A 80 7.96 -9.19 4.13
C LYS A 80 6.98 -8.03 4.24
N SER A 81 6.60 -7.69 5.46
CA SER A 81 5.61 -6.62 5.69
C SER A 81 6.02 -5.27 5.12
N ASN A 82 7.29 -4.91 5.29
CA ASN A 82 7.80 -3.63 4.80
C ASN A 82 8.02 -3.68 3.28
N ALA A 83 7.28 -2.86 2.54
CA ALA A 83 7.39 -2.82 1.08
C ALA A 83 8.79 -2.38 0.60
N LEU A 84 9.52 -1.61 1.41
CA LEU A 84 10.87 -1.17 1.04
C LEU A 84 11.85 -2.33 0.98
N THR A 85 11.51 -3.51 1.48
CA THR A 85 12.34 -4.71 1.35
C THR A 85 12.32 -5.30 -0.06
N SER A 86 11.37 -4.90 -0.90
CA SER A 86 11.38 -5.25 -2.32
C SER A 86 12.48 -4.47 -3.00
N GLU A 87 13.48 -5.17 -3.53
CA GLU A 87 14.60 -4.53 -4.24
C GLU A 87 14.10 -3.77 -5.46
N ALA A 88 13.14 -4.34 -6.19
CA ALA A 88 12.58 -3.69 -7.37
C ALA A 88 11.88 -2.38 -7.02
N PHE A 89 11.14 -2.35 -5.91
CA PHE A 89 10.49 -1.12 -5.46
C PHE A 89 11.54 -0.10 -5.01
N ALA A 90 12.54 -0.52 -4.24
CA ALA A 90 13.62 0.37 -3.80
C ALA A 90 14.35 0.99 -4.99
N THR A 91 14.62 0.19 -6.02
CA THR A 91 15.26 0.66 -7.25
C THR A 91 14.37 1.68 -7.96
N PHE A 92 13.08 1.39 -8.07
CA PHE A 92 12.10 2.29 -8.69
C PHE A 92 12.09 3.65 -7.97
N ILE A 93 12.07 3.64 -6.64
CA ILE A 93 12.09 4.86 -5.84
C ILE A 93 13.33 5.69 -6.15
N ALA A 94 14.50 5.04 -6.16
CA ALA A 94 15.76 5.72 -6.42
C ALA A 94 15.84 6.27 -7.86
N GLU A 95 15.46 5.47 -8.84
CA GLU A 95 15.53 5.86 -10.25
C GLU A 95 14.58 7.00 -10.60
N ASN A 96 13.44 7.08 -9.91
CA ASN A 96 12.43 8.11 -10.16
C ASN A 96 12.51 9.28 -9.20
N GLY A 97 13.44 9.25 -8.25
CA GLY A 97 13.62 10.32 -7.27
C GLY A 97 12.39 10.56 -6.40
N ILE A 98 11.67 9.49 -6.05
CA ILE A 98 10.47 9.60 -5.22
C ILE A 98 10.85 9.96 -3.80
N THR A 99 10.24 11.00 -3.24
CA THR A 99 10.51 11.45 -1.88
C THR A 99 9.24 11.59 -1.04
N GLU A 100 8.09 11.46 -1.66
CA GLU A 100 6.80 11.67 -1.00
C GLU A 100 5.81 10.60 -1.41
N PHE A 101 5.16 9.97 -0.43
CA PHE A 101 4.25 8.85 -0.67
C PHE A 101 2.86 9.14 -0.12
N TYR A 102 1.85 8.72 -0.88
CA TYR A 102 0.45 8.69 -0.45
C TYR A 102 0.07 7.21 -0.35
N VAL A 103 -0.21 6.74 0.86
CA VAL A 103 -0.31 5.31 1.15
C VAL A 103 -1.77 4.88 1.32
N THR A 104 -2.12 3.79 0.64
CA THR A 104 -3.43 3.14 0.72
C THR A 104 -3.24 1.64 0.89
N GLY A 105 -4.27 0.94 1.29
CA GLY A 105 -4.28 -0.52 1.27
C GLY A 105 -4.60 -1.17 2.60
N ALA A 106 -4.07 -2.37 2.80
CA ALA A 106 -4.31 -3.19 3.98
C ALA A 106 -3.06 -4.05 4.30
N ASP A 107 -2.90 -4.51 5.50
CA ASP A 107 -3.67 -4.25 6.70
C ASP A 107 -3.06 -3.07 7.45
N ALA A 108 -3.91 -2.22 8.01
CA ALA A 108 -3.46 -1.02 8.74
C ALA A 108 -2.60 -1.35 9.95
N THR A 109 -2.74 -2.54 10.53
CA THR A 109 -1.93 -2.99 11.67
C THR A 109 -0.72 -3.82 11.24
N GLY A 110 -0.56 -4.11 9.94
CA GLY A 110 0.46 -4.98 9.40
C GLY A 110 1.31 -4.31 8.33
N CYS A 111 1.06 -4.66 7.07
CA CYS A 111 1.91 -4.20 5.95
C CYS A 111 1.88 -2.68 5.76
N VAL A 112 0.73 -2.04 5.94
CA VAL A 112 0.64 -0.58 5.87
C VAL A 112 1.44 0.06 6.99
N LYS A 113 1.28 -0.43 8.23
CA LYS A 113 2.01 0.07 9.40
C LYS A 113 3.52 -0.03 9.20
N SER A 114 4.00 -1.22 8.84
CA SER A 114 5.42 -1.48 8.67
C SER A 114 6.02 -0.62 7.57
N THR A 115 5.32 -0.49 6.45
CA THR A 115 5.79 0.30 5.32
C THR A 115 5.86 1.79 5.67
N CYS A 116 4.82 2.33 6.30
CA CYS A 116 4.81 3.75 6.69
C CYS A 116 5.89 4.06 7.70
N PHE A 117 6.07 3.19 8.70
CA PHE A 117 7.13 3.36 9.71
C PHE A 117 8.50 3.43 9.04
N ASN A 118 8.79 2.49 8.15
CA ASN A 118 10.09 2.42 7.51
C ASN A 118 10.30 3.54 6.50
N MET A 119 9.25 4.01 5.82
CA MET A 119 9.34 5.18 4.96
C MET A 119 9.69 6.42 5.77
N ARG A 120 9.07 6.61 6.93
CA ARG A 120 9.40 7.74 7.81
C ARG A 120 10.83 7.62 8.35
N LYS A 121 11.23 6.42 8.72
CA LYS A 121 12.59 6.17 9.19
C LYS A 121 13.63 6.50 8.11
N ALA A 122 13.29 6.26 6.86
CA ALA A 122 14.16 6.58 5.71
C ALA A 122 14.15 8.07 5.35
N GLY A 123 13.29 8.87 5.97
CA GLY A 123 13.24 10.31 5.74
C GLY A 123 12.24 10.77 4.69
N TYR A 124 11.38 9.87 4.20
CA TYR A 124 10.36 10.24 3.22
C TYR A 124 9.18 10.95 3.86
N THR A 125 8.54 11.82 3.10
CA THR A 125 7.25 12.41 3.48
C THR A 125 6.16 11.38 3.21
N VAL A 126 5.33 11.09 4.21
CA VAL A 126 4.29 10.05 4.10
C VAL A 126 2.94 10.64 4.47
N HIS A 127 1.99 10.48 3.55
CA HIS A 127 0.57 10.80 3.76
C HIS A 127 -0.19 9.48 3.78
N VAL A 128 -1.10 9.32 4.73
CA VAL A 128 -1.96 8.14 4.79
C VAL A 128 -3.38 8.58 4.46
N LEU A 129 -3.97 7.97 3.43
CA LEU A 129 -5.35 8.26 3.04
C LEU A 129 -6.27 7.46 3.96
N SER A 130 -6.84 8.14 4.95
CA SER A 130 -7.52 7.47 6.07
C SER A 130 -8.75 6.65 5.68
N ASP A 131 -9.42 7.02 4.59
CA ASP A 131 -10.56 6.26 4.09
C ASP A 131 -10.18 5.23 3.03
N CYS A 132 -8.89 5.07 2.77
CA CYS A 132 -8.33 4.11 1.82
C CYS A 132 -7.51 3.01 2.49
N ILE A 133 -7.54 2.92 3.82
CA ILE A 133 -6.88 1.84 4.57
C ILE A 133 -7.91 1.10 5.42
N THR A 134 -7.62 -0.16 5.72
CA THR A 134 -8.52 -0.97 6.55
C THR A 134 -7.76 -2.06 7.29
N SER A 135 -8.44 -2.73 8.22
CA SER A 135 -7.90 -3.81 9.01
C SER A 135 -8.96 -4.88 9.24
N TYR A 136 -8.51 -6.10 9.53
CA TYR A 136 -9.39 -7.16 10.02
C TYR A 136 -10.16 -6.74 11.26
N ASP A 137 -9.47 -6.03 12.16
CA ASP A 137 -10.09 -5.55 13.40
C ASP A 137 -10.31 -4.05 13.26
N LEU A 138 -11.53 -3.69 12.86
CA LEU A 138 -11.91 -2.29 12.68
C LEU A 138 -11.84 -1.50 13.98
N LYS A 139 -11.88 -2.18 15.14
CA LYS A 139 -11.76 -1.52 16.45
C LYS A 139 -10.37 -0.93 16.63
N LYS A 140 -9.36 -1.47 15.98
CA LYS A 140 -7.98 -0.98 16.06
C LYS A 140 -7.70 0.19 15.14
N LEU A 141 -8.60 0.48 14.22
CA LEU A 141 -8.35 1.49 13.20
C LEU A 141 -8.11 2.90 13.79
N PRO A 142 -8.95 3.39 14.72
CA PRO A 142 -8.68 4.71 15.33
C PRO A 142 -7.33 4.78 16.03
N GLU A 143 -6.95 3.71 16.73
CA GLU A 143 -5.65 3.60 17.40
C GLU A 143 -4.51 3.65 16.38
N MET A 144 -4.68 2.99 15.26
CA MET A 144 -3.68 2.99 14.20
C MET A 144 -3.54 4.36 13.55
N LEU A 145 -4.64 5.07 13.32
CA LEU A 145 -4.57 6.43 12.77
C LEU A 145 -3.78 7.34 13.71
N ALA A 146 -4.01 7.24 15.02
CA ALA A 146 -3.23 8.00 16.00
C ALA A 146 -1.75 7.62 15.96
N TYR A 147 -1.45 6.33 15.78
CA TYR A 147 -0.08 5.86 15.65
C TYR A 147 0.62 6.47 14.45
N TYR A 148 -0.05 6.51 13.29
CA TYR A 148 0.54 7.09 12.09
C TYR A 148 0.89 8.56 12.28
N GLU A 149 0.00 9.32 12.89
CA GLU A 149 0.28 10.74 13.19
C GLU A 149 1.47 10.88 14.13
N LYS A 150 1.56 10.02 15.12
CA LYS A 150 2.68 10.03 16.08
C LYS A 150 4.01 9.73 15.38
N GLN A 151 4.00 8.91 14.33
CA GLN A 151 5.19 8.61 13.53
C GLN A 151 5.54 9.72 12.55
N GLY A 152 4.74 10.76 12.47
CA GLY A 152 4.98 11.88 11.58
C GLY A 152 4.33 11.74 10.20
N CYS A 153 3.40 10.81 10.04
CA CYS A 153 2.61 10.70 8.82
C CYS A 153 1.48 11.71 8.86
N GLU A 154 1.17 12.29 7.71
CA GLU A 154 0.02 13.17 7.57
C GLU A 154 -1.20 12.33 7.20
N LEU A 155 -2.29 12.50 7.94
CA LEU A 155 -3.56 11.84 7.60
C LEU A 155 -4.36 12.74 6.67
N ILE A 156 -4.81 12.18 5.54
CA ILE A 156 -5.67 12.90 4.60
C ILE A 156 -6.94 12.09 4.37
N LYS A 157 -7.96 12.81 4.00
CA LYS A 157 -9.25 12.22 3.75
C LYS A 157 -9.67 12.34 2.31
#